data_7ce768ba0710c296aaa7b5ede9b4e0e0
#
_entry.id   7ce768ba0710c296aaa7b5ede9b4e0e0
#
_cell.length_a   1.000
_cell.length_b   1.000
_cell.length_c   1.000
_cell.angle_alpha   90.00
_cell.angle_beta   90.00
_cell.angle_gamma   90.00
#
_symmetry.space_group_name_H-M   'P 1'
#
loop_
_entity.id
_entity.type
_entity.pdbx_description
1 polymer ?
#
loop_
_entity_poly.entity_id
_entity_poly.type
_entity_poly.pdbx_seq_one_letter_code
_entity_poly.pdbx_strand_id
1 'polypeptide(L)'
;MPLHHSPPGWQPHTLAVGLLLVLLSGASQAETWVITDQAHPVTATGSSRVLLLDAQQHLEEQLTDALPKDPQQAQAAFQQLLQSPEGRRLQAELVKAQQDVADAWSLGVEKIPAVVVDRQYVVYGEPDVPRALE
;
A
#
# COMPACT_ATOMS: atom_id res chain seq x y z
N MET A 1 52.18 37.24 -62.17
CA MET A 1 51.14 36.19 -62.19
C MET A 1 50.89 35.72 -60.79
N PRO A 2 49.85 36.17 -60.11
CA PRO A 2 49.57 35.65 -58.76
C PRO A 2 48.62 34.45 -58.88
N LEU A 3 48.99 33.38 -58.21
CA LEU A 3 48.24 32.16 -58.10
C LEU A 3 47.15 32.39 -57.03
N HIS A 4 45.90 32.33 -57.46
CA HIS A 4 44.73 32.30 -56.58
C HIS A 4 44.61 30.94 -55.94
N HIS A 5 44.90 30.87 -54.62
CA HIS A 5 44.53 29.71 -53.82
C HIS A 5 43.14 29.97 -53.27
N SER A 6 42.20 29.16 -53.72
CA SER A 6 40.86 29.06 -53.11
C SER A 6 40.91 28.18 -51.84
N PRO A 7 40.38 28.63 -50.73
CA PRO A 7 40.29 27.74 -49.55
C PRO A 7 39.13 26.74 -49.73
N PRO A 8 39.26 25.51 -49.19
CA PRO A 8 38.20 24.52 -49.24
C PRO A 8 37.01 24.95 -48.34
N GLY A 9 35.82 24.83 -48.93
CA GLY A 9 34.59 25.19 -48.23
C GLY A 9 34.34 24.31 -46.98
N TRP A 10 34.19 24.99 -45.90
CA TRP A 10 33.64 24.37 -44.69
C TRP A 10 32.13 24.20 -44.85
N GLN A 11 31.68 22.98 -45.02
CA GLN A 11 30.27 22.65 -44.88
C GLN A 11 29.94 22.53 -43.41
N PRO A 12 28.97 23.30 -42.89
CA PRO A 12 28.45 23.06 -41.55
C PRO A 12 27.55 21.85 -41.59
N HIS A 13 28.01 20.74 -41.00
CA HIS A 13 27.14 19.63 -40.67
C HIS A 13 26.22 20.06 -39.56
N THR A 14 25.02 20.46 -39.90
CA THR A 14 23.92 20.65 -38.99
C THR A 14 23.55 19.26 -38.42
N LEU A 15 24.15 18.93 -37.27
CA LEU A 15 23.67 17.86 -36.43
C LEU A 15 22.29 18.25 -35.89
N ALA A 16 21.27 17.76 -36.55
CA ALA A 16 19.91 17.74 -36.00
C ALA A 16 19.90 16.77 -34.82
N VAL A 17 20.17 17.32 -33.62
CA VAL A 17 19.92 16.60 -32.40
C VAL A 17 18.41 16.53 -32.21
N GLY A 18 17.82 15.43 -32.73
CA GLY A 18 16.46 15.08 -32.44
C GLY A 18 16.31 14.76 -30.95
N LEU A 19 15.84 15.75 -30.19
CA LEU A 19 15.43 15.59 -28.79
C LEU A 19 14.18 14.67 -28.77
N LEU A 20 14.42 13.35 -28.69
CA LEU A 20 13.39 12.36 -28.45
C LEU A 20 12.91 12.52 -27.01
N LEU A 21 11.94 13.40 -26.78
CA LEU A 21 11.18 13.49 -25.55
C LEU A 21 10.33 12.19 -25.45
N VAL A 22 10.92 11.17 -24.83
CA VAL A 22 10.17 10.01 -24.36
C VAL A 22 9.33 10.51 -23.19
N LEU A 23 8.08 10.86 -23.46
CA LEU A 23 7.04 11.03 -22.47
C LEU A 23 6.80 9.65 -21.84
N LEU A 24 7.53 9.35 -20.76
CA LEU A 24 7.14 8.29 -19.85
C LEU A 24 5.83 8.78 -19.20
N SER A 25 4.73 8.53 -19.85
CA SER A 25 3.41 8.54 -19.23
C SER A 25 3.38 7.36 -18.27
N GLY A 26 3.95 7.53 -17.08
CA GLY A 26 3.71 6.64 -15.96
C GLY A 26 2.21 6.66 -15.75
N ALA A 27 1.53 5.55 -16.04
CA ALA A 27 0.16 5.36 -15.62
C ALA A 27 0.15 5.48 -14.10
N SER A 28 -0.18 6.65 -13.58
CA SER A 28 -0.46 6.85 -12.16
C SER A 28 -1.71 6.02 -11.88
N GLN A 29 -1.51 4.81 -11.39
CA GLN A 29 -2.62 4.03 -10.88
C GLN A 29 -3.08 4.73 -9.61
N ALA A 30 -4.34 5.13 -9.58
CA ALA A 30 -4.98 5.71 -8.41
C ALA A 30 -4.79 4.76 -7.22
N GLU A 31 -4.23 5.26 -6.12
CA GLU A 31 -4.06 4.47 -4.90
C GLU A 31 -5.44 4.26 -4.26
N THR A 32 -5.87 3.00 -4.19
CA THR A 32 -7.17 2.66 -3.62
C THR A 32 -6.99 1.96 -2.28
N TRP A 33 -7.61 2.50 -1.24
CA TRP A 33 -7.63 1.98 0.11
C TRP A 33 -9.05 1.58 0.48
N VAL A 34 -9.19 0.42 1.09
CA VAL A 34 -10.47 -0.08 1.58
C VAL A 34 -10.39 -0.22 3.09
N ILE A 35 -11.21 0.52 3.81
CA ILE A 35 -11.26 0.49 5.27
C ILE A 35 -12.54 -0.23 5.68
N THR A 36 -12.40 -1.31 6.41
CA THR A 36 -13.52 -2.15 6.83
C THR A 36 -13.17 -2.95 8.09
N ASP A 37 -14.00 -3.91 8.44
CA ASP A 37 -13.80 -4.92 9.48
C ASP A 37 -14.28 -6.29 8.98
N GLN A 38 -14.14 -7.33 9.79
CA GLN A 38 -14.60 -8.68 9.42
C GLN A 38 -16.12 -8.81 9.36
N ALA A 39 -16.86 -7.97 10.06
CA ALA A 39 -18.33 -7.96 10.03
C ALA A 39 -18.88 -7.32 8.74
N HIS A 40 -18.06 -6.52 8.04
CA HIS A 40 -18.44 -5.86 6.79
C HIS A 40 -17.48 -6.28 5.66
N PRO A 41 -17.60 -7.53 5.17
CA PRO A 41 -16.72 -8.02 4.12
C PRO A 41 -16.91 -7.22 2.83
N VAL A 42 -15.79 -6.97 2.14
CA VAL A 42 -15.75 -6.24 0.88
C VAL A 42 -15.17 -7.10 -0.23
N THR A 43 -15.62 -6.87 -1.45
CA THR A 43 -15.01 -7.46 -2.64
C THR A 43 -13.95 -6.49 -3.17
N ALA A 44 -12.70 -6.71 -2.78
CA ALA A 44 -11.57 -5.95 -3.30
C ALA A 44 -10.94 -6.68 -4.47
N THR A 45 -10.60 -5.94 -5.52
CA THR A 45 -9.91 -6.46 -6.70
C THR A 45 -8.65 -5.65 -6.99
N GLY A 46 -7.66 -6.30 -7.60
CA GLY A 46 -6.45 -5.65 -8.06
C GLY A 46 -5.52 -5.21 -6.94
N SER A 47 -5.00 -3.99 -7.05
CA SER A 47 -3.98 -3.42 -6.17
C SER A 47 -4.54 -2.64 -4.97
N SER A 48 -5.81 -2.85 -4.61
CA SER A 48 -6.41 -2.16 -3.46
C SER A 48 -5.77 -2.63 -2.15
N ARG A 49 -5.40 -1.68 -1.29
CA ARG A 49 -4.95 -1.95 0.08
C ARG A 49 -6.17 -2.06 1.00
N VAL A 50 -6.34 -3.21 1.64
CA VAL A 50 -7.43 -3.44 2.59
C VAL A 50 -6.91 -3.27 4.02
N LEU A 51 -7.57 -2.41 4.79
CA LEU A 51 -7.31 -2.16 6.20
C LEU A 51 -8.47 -2.71 7.02
N LEU A 52 -8.17 -3.67 7.92
CA LEU A 52 -9.14 -4.24 8.85
C LEU A 52 -8.99 -3.58 10.21
N LEU A 53 -10.00 -2.81 10.64
CA LEU A 53 -9.94 -2.04 11.88
C LEU A 53 -10.02 -2.91 13.14
N ASP A 54 -10.54 -4.12 13.01
CA ASP A 54 -10.66 -5.11 14.10
C ASP A 54 -9.54 -6.17 14.11
N ALA A 55 -8.54 -6.02 13.24
CA ALA A 55 -7.45 -7.00 13.12
C ALA A 55 -6.67 -7.17 14.42
N GLN A 56 -6.41 -6.10 15.17
CA GLN A 56 -5.72 -6.17 16.46
C GLN A 56 -6.52 -7.01 17.47
N GLN A 57 -7.81 -6.75 17.59
CA GLN A 57 -8.69 -7.48 18.51
C GLN A 57 -8.69 -8.98 18.18
N HIS A 58 -8.79 -9.36 16.92
CA HIS A 58 -8.75 -10.75 16.51
C HIS A 58 -7.42 -11.44 16.79
N LEU A 59 -6.31 -10.74 16.64
CA LEU A 59 -4.98 -11.26 17.00
C LEU A 59 -4.88 -11.50 18.51
N GLU A 60 -5.41 -10.61 19.32
CA GLU A 60 -5.46 -10.76 20.78
C GLU A 60 -6.35 -11.91 21.22
N GLU A 61 -7.51 -12.09 20.61
CA GLU A 61 -8.41 -13.21 20.82
C GLU A 61 -7.74 -14.54 20.47
N GLN A 62 -7.13 -14.65 19.28
CA GLN A 62 -6.38 -15.84 18.86
C GLN A 62 -5.25 -16.20 19.82
N LEU A 63 -4.51 -15.19 20.28
CA LEU A 63 -3.45 -15.38 21.27
C LEU A 63 -4.02 -15.92 22.60
N THR A 64 -5.10 -15.33 23.08
CA THR A 64 -5.75 -15.71 24.33
C THR A 64 -6.27 -17.15 24.26
N ASP A 65 -6.88 -17.53 23.14
CA ASP A 65 -7.42 -18.88 22.93
C ASP A 65 -6.32 -19.95 22.80
N ALA A 66 -5.15 -19.56 22.30
CA ALA A 66 -4.00 -20.45 22.17
C ALA A 66 -3.24 -20.69 23.47
N LEU A 67 -3.44 -19.85 24.51
CA LEU A 67 -2.75 -19.96 25.77
C LEU A 67 -3.48 -20.90 26.74
N PRO A 68 -2.73 -21.67 27.59
CA PRO A 68 -3.32 -22.43 28.68
C PRO A 68 -4.09 -21.54 29.66
N LYS A 69 -5.14 -22.09 30.26
CA LYS A 69 -5.95 -21.35 31.25
C LYS A 69 -5.25 -21.18 32.60
N ASP A 70 -4.30 -22.06 32.92
CA ASP A 70 -3.48 -21.95 34.13
C ASP A 70 -2.47 -20.79 33.95
N PRO A 71 -2.39 -19.83 34.89
CA PRO A 71 -1.56 -18.64 34.74
C PRO A 71 -0.05 -18.93 34.62
N GLN A 72 0.46 -19.95 35.33
CA GLN A 72 1.89 -20.28 35.27
C GLN A 72 2.24 -20.95 33.95
N GLN A 73 1.36 -21.85 33.47
CA GLN A 73 1.53 -22.50 32.17
C GLN A 73 1.36 -21.50 31.02
N ALA A 74 0.41 -20.57 31.14
CA ALA A 74 0.22 -19.50 30.17
C ALA A 74 1.45 -18.60 30.06
N GLN A 75 2.05 -18.25 31.17
CA GLN A 75 3.29 -17.43 31.18
C GLN A 75 4.44 -18.16 30.46
N ALA A 76 4.66 -19.43 30.79
CA ALA A 76 5.70 -20.23 30.13
C ALA A 76 5.43 -20.41 28.63
N ALA A 77 4.20 -20.70 28.24
CA ALA A 77 3.80 -20.82 26.82
C ALA A 77 3.97 -19.50 26.07
N PHE A 78 3.62 -18.38 26.67
CA PHE A 78 3.81 -17.05 26.09
C PHE A 78 5.29 -16.72 25.86
N GLN A 79 6.15 -17.01 26.82
CA GLN A 79 7.60 -16.79 26.66
C GLN A 79 8.19 -17.66 25.53
N GLN A 80 7.75 -18.91 25.40
CA GLN A 80 8.15 -19.77 24.28
C GLN A 80 7.65 -19.23 22.95
N LEU A 81 6.40 -18.76 22.92
CA LEU A 81 5.79 -18.16 21.73
C LEU A 81 6.60 -16.95 21.23
N LEU A 82 6.99 -16.04 22.14
CA LEU A 82 7.76 -14.84 21.76
C LEU A 82 9.10 -15.15 21.10
N GLN A 83 9.71 -16.28 21.45
CA GLN A 83 10.99 -16.72 20.86
C GLN A 83 10.82 -17.54 19.57
N SER A 84 9.61 -17.97 19.26
CA SER A 84 9.30 -18.79 18.10
C SER A 84 9.14 -17.98 16.81
N PRO A 85 9.24 -18.60 15.62
CA PRO A 85 8.90 -17.95 14.35
C PRO A 85 7.44 -17.45 14.34
N GLU A 86 6.52 -18.19 14.95
CA GLU A 86 5.11 -17.82 15.06
C GLU A 86 4.94 -16.54 15.89
N GLY A 87 5.63 -16.43 17.03
CA GLY A 87 5.59 -15.23 17.85
C GLY A 87 6.10 -13.98 17.11
N ARG A 88 7.16 -14.13 16.31
CA ARG A 88 7.66 -13.02 15.46
C ARG A 88 6.64 -12.60 14.40
N ARG A 89 5.95 -13.58 13.80
CA ARG A 89 4.87 -13.31 12.84
C ARG A 89 3.73 -12.55 13.48
N LEU A 90 3.25 -13.01 14.65
CA LEU A 90 2.19 -12.34 15.40
C LEU A 90 2.57 -10.90 15.80
N GLN A 91 3.81 -10.67 16.22
CA GLN A 91 4.30 -9.31 16.50
C GLN A 91 4.26 -8.42 15.26
N ALA A 92 4.68 -8.93 14.11
CA ALA A 92 4.65 -8.17 12.85
C ALA A 92 3.20 -7.86 12.40
N GLU A 93 2.29 -8.83 12.55
CA GLU A 93 0.87 -8.65 12.24
C GLU A 93 0.21 -7.63 13.18
N LEU A 94 0.58 -7.63 14.46
CA LEU A 94 0.07 -6.66 15.43
C LEU A 94 0.55 -5.24 15.11
N VAL A 95 1.83 -5.06 14.79
CA VAL A 95 2.37 -3.77 14.37
C VAL A 95 1.67 -3.28 13.10
N LYS A 96 1.45 -4.17 12.13
CA LYS A 96 0.69 -3.85 10.92
C LYS A 96 -0.74 -3.42 11.25
N ALA A 97 -1.45 -4.16 12.10
CA ALA A 97 -2.82 -3.83 12.50
C ALA A 97 -2.91 -2.44 13.16
N GLN A 98 -1.97 -2.11 14.02
CA GLN A 98 -1.89 -0.77 14.65
C GLN A 98 -1.61 0.32 13.61
N GLN A 99 -0.72 0.07 12.66
CA GLN A 99 -0.44 1.01 11.58
C GLN A 99 -1.65 1.22 10.67
N ASP A 100 -2.39 0.15 10.34
CA ASP A 100 -3.59 0.23 9.52
C ASP A 100 -4.67 1.10 10.18
N VAL A 101 -4.84 1.01 11.51
CA VAL A 101 -5.74 1.89 12.27
C VAL A 101 -5.27 3.35 12.20
N ALA A 102 -3.98 3.61 12.40
CA ALA A 102 -3.42 4.96 12.30
C ALA A 102 -3.58 5.55 10.90
N ASP A 103 -3.37 4.73 9.87
CA ASP A 103 -3.56 5.13 8.47
C ASP A 103 -5.02 5.47 8.19
N ALA A 104 -5.97 4.64 8.64
CA ALA A 104 -7.41 4.92 8.51
C ALA A 104 -7.82 6.24 9.18
N TRP A 105 -7.31 6.51 10.37
CA TRP A 105 -7.52 7.79 11.06
C TRP A 105 -6.97 8.96 10.26
N SER A 106 -5.79 8.81 9.68
CA SER A 106 -5.16 9.87 8.87
C SER A 106 -5.94 10.20 7.60
N LEU A 107 -6.74 9.26 7.09
CA LEU A 107 -7.62 9.44 5.95
C LEU A 107 -8.95 10.13 6.30
N GLY A 108 -9.23 10.34 7.59
CA GLY A 108 -10.47 10.98 8.06
C GLY A 108 -11.72 10.16 7.82
N VAL A 109 -11.61 8.83 7.75
CA VAL A 109 -12.75 7.93 7.55
C VAL A 109 -13.60 7.86 8.82
N GLU A 110 -14.89 8.15 8.69
CA GLU A 110 -15.83 8.20 9.81
C GLU A 110 -16.75 6.99 9.91
N LYS A 111 -16.90 6.25 8.82
CA LYS A 111 -17.80 5.09 8.70
C LYS A 111 -17.15 4.00 7.87
N ILE A 112 -17.57 2.74 8.11
CA ILE A 112 -17.12 1.58 7.35
C ILE A 112 -18.35 0.81 6.78
N PRO A 113 -18.20 0.09 5.66
CA PRO A 113 -17.02 0.07 4.80
C PRO A 113 -16.79 1.42 4.08
N ALA A 114 -15.53 1.76 3.82
CA ALA A 114 -15.14 2.95 3.09
C ALA A 114 -14.10 2.61 2.02
N VAL A 115 -14.26 3.16 0.83
CA VAL A 115 -13.27 3.12 -0.24
C VAL A 115 -12.68 4.50 -0.40
N VAL A 116 -11.38 4.63 -0.26
CA VAL A 116 -10.65 5.90 -0.39
C VAL A 116 -9.76 5.83 -1.63
N VAL A 117 -9.91 6.84 -2.49
CA VAL A 117 -9.14 6.96 -3.74
C VAL A 117 -8.22 8.16 -3.64
N ASP A 118 -6.94 7.96 -3.95
CA ASP A 118 -5.90 8.99 -3.95
C ASP A 118 -5.83 9.79 -2.63
N ARG A 119 -6.23 9.17 -1.53
CA ARG A 119 -6.31 9.79 -0.19
C ARG A 119 -7.17 11.07 -0.11
N GLN A 120 -8.06 11.28 -1.08
CA GLN A 120 -8.88 12.50 -1.21
C GLN A 120 -10.37 12.23 -1.33
N TYR A 121 -10.75 11.16 -2.02
CA TYR A 121 -12.15 10.84 -2.29
C TYR A 121 -12.56 9.63 -1.45
N VAL A 122 -13.72 9.73 -0.79
CA VAL A 122 -14.23 8.66 0.07
C VAL A 122 -15.64 8.28 -0.36
N VAL A 123 -15.84 6.97 -0.60
CA VAL A 123 -17.16 6.37 -0.86
C VAL A 123 -17.52 5.49 0.33
N TYR A 124 -18.64 5.75 0.95
CA TYR A 124 -19.12 4.98 2.10
C TYR A 124 -20.21 3.98 1.72
N GLY A 125 -20.19 2.83 2.38
CA GLY A 125 -21.28 1.87 2.32
C GLY A 125 -21.34 1.02 1.05
N GLU A 126 -20.35 1.10 0.15
CA GLU A 126 -20.27 0.24 -1.03
C GLU A 126 -19.29 -0.91 -0.77
N PRO A 127 -19.78 -2.17 -0.63
CA PRO A 127 -18.90 -3.32 -0.41
C PRO A 127 -18.20 -3.82 -1.66
N ASP A 128 -18.65 -3.40 -2.84
CA ASP A 128 -18.04 -3.73 -4.13
C ASP A 128 -17.09 -2.61 -4.56
N VAL A 129 -15.78 -2.83 -4.38
CA VAL A 129 -14.77 -1.82 -4.67
C VAL A 129 -14.76 -1.39 -6.14
N PRO A 130 -14.82 -2.29 -7.13
CA PRO A 130 -14.98 -1.87 -8.52
C PRO A 130 -16.14 -0.90 -8.75
N ARG A 131 -17.28 -1.16 -8.12
CA ARG A 131 -18.46 -0.31 -8.23
C ARG A 131 -18.29 1.05 -7.54
N ALA A 132 -17.53 1.09 -6.45
CA ALA A 132 -17.23 2.35 -5.76
C ALA A 132 -16.33 3.28 -6.60
N LEU A 133 -15.65 2.73 -7.61
CA LEU A 133 -14.73 3.46 -8.50
C LEU A 133 -15.38 3.93 -9.81
N GLU A 134 -16.65 3.60 -10.07
CA GLU A 134 -17.41 4.06 -11.23
C GLU A 134 -17.95 5.49 -11.02
#